data_338e16d0639ff6dff57f75bd9850a0ab
#
_entry.id   338e16d0639ff6dff57f75bd9850a0ab
#
_cell.length_a   1.000
_cell.length_b   1.000
_cell.length_c   1.000
_cell.angle_alpha   90.00
_cell.angle_beta   90.00
_cell.angle_gamma   90.00
#
_symmetry.space_group_name_H-M   'P 1'
#
loop_
_entity.id
_entity.type
_entity.pdbx_description
1 polymer ?
#
loop_
_entity_poly.entity_id
_entity_poly.type
_entity_poly.pdbx_seq_one_letter_code
_entity_poly.pdbx_strand_id
1 'polypeptide(L)'
;MKRLKTLITNMGLSTSLRLCGCADKCRKTITSIETMTLTLQGMRFCNVYEITNEDGKTELRRFRKVYSNGVDTLELETSAVCDITDFIELMNTCGVIRWDGFHGKHPKNVNDGIMFDFRATVNDGQEIHAVGSENFPKGYHDFVRELNKILTEHEDD
;
A
#
# COMPACT_ATOMS: atom_id res chain seq x y z
N MET A 1 62.90 -25.24 38.92
CA MET A 1 61.91 -25.90 38.06
C MET A 1 60.70 -24.96 37.85
N LYS A 2 60.64 -24.25 36.75
CA LYS A 2 59.50 -23.40 36.42
C LYS A 2 58.78 -23.99 35.23
N ARG A 3 57.50 -24.39 35.40
CA ARG A 3 56.67 -24.94 34.34
C ARG A 3 56.09 -23.80 33.49
N LEU A 4 56.41 -23.81 32.24
CA LEU A 4 55.84 -22.91 31.21
C LEU A 4 54.44 -23.39 30.88
N LYS A 5 53.43 -22.56 31.13
CA LYS A 5 52.06 -22.81 30.70
C LYS A 5 51.87 -22.22 29.29
N THR A 6 51.67 -23.10 28.34
CA THR A 6 51.34 -22.75 26.97
C THR A 6 49.88 -22.27 26.93
N LEU A 7 49.67 -21.00 26.53
CA LEU A 7 48.36 -20.46 26.21
C LEU A 7 48.02 -20.86 24.78
N ILE A 8 47.02 -21.73 24.64
CA ILE A 8 46.43 -22.01 23.34
C ILE A 8 45.34 -20.96 23.11
N THR A 9 45.61 -20.02 22.18
CA THR A 9 44.64 -19.04 21.72
C THR A 9 43.76 -19.72 20.67
N ASN A 10 42.54 -20.09 21.05
CA ASN A 10 41.52 -20.51 20.11
C ASN A 10 41.04 -19.31 19.33
N MET A 11 41.51 -19.15 18.10
CA MET A 11 40.89 -18.30 17.10
C MET A 11 39.64 -19.02 16.58
N GLY A 12 38.51 -18.71 17.19
CA GLY A 12 37.19 -19.06 16.65
C GLY A 12 36.94 -18.28 15.37
N LEU A 13 37.08 -18.94 14.24
CA LEU A 13 36.56 -18.47 12.98
C LEU A 13 35.00 -18.49 13.08
N SER A 14 34.42 -17.33 13.36
CA SER A 14 32.98 -17.14 13.22
C SER A 14 32.68 -17.01 11.73
N THR A 15 32.46 -18.13 11.07
CA THR A 15 31.82 -18.15 9.76
C THR A 15 30.36 -17.80 9.95
N SER A 16 30.06 -16.51 9.85
CA SER A 16 28.70 -16.04 9.70
C SER A 16 28.16 -16.52 8.37
N LEU A 17 27.58 -17.71 8.36
CA LEU A 17 26.71 -18.16 7.28
C LEU A 17 25.51 -17.21 7.27
N ARG A 18 25.57 -16.21 6.40
CA ARG A 18 24.37 -15.54 5.93
C ARG A 18 23.60 -16.57 5.13
N LEU A 19 22.72 -17.28 5.81
CA LEU A 19 21.61 -17.96 5.17
C LEU A 19 20.79 -16.86 4.51
N CYS A 20 21.04 -16.65 3.23
CA CYS A 20 20.14 -15.94 2.33
C CYS A 20 18.89 -16.82 2.22
N GLY A 21 18.08 -16.84 3.29
CA GLY A 21 16.77 -17.44 3.29
C GLY A 21 15.85 -16.53 2.50
N CYS A 22 15.76 -16.76 1.19
CA CYS A 22 14.61 -16.35 0.39
C CYS A 22 13.38 -17.11 0.86
N ALA A 23 12.87 -16.73 2.01
CA ALA A 23 11.59 -17.15 2.55
C ALA A 23 10.93 -15.98 3.26
N ASP A 24 10.97 -14.79 2.64
CA ASP A 24 9.95 -13.79 2.88
C ASP A 24 8.68 -14.31 2.23
N LYS A 25 8.08 -15.26 2.93
CA LYS A 25 6.72 -15.66 2.67
C LYS A 25 5.90 -14.39 2.81
N CYS A 26 5.38 -13.91 1.69
CA CYS A 26 4.31 -12.94 1.61
C CYS A 26 3.39 -13.10 2.81
N ARG A 27 3.42 -12.16 3.75
CA ARG A 27 2.56 -12.20 4.94
C ARG A 27 1.12 -12.21 4.47
N LYS A 28 0.28 -12.97 5.14
CA LYS A 28 -1.15 -13.07 4.79
C LYS A 28 -1.98 -11.93 5.35
N THR A 29 -1.40 -11.11 6.20
CA THR A 29 -2.03 -9.95 6.86
C THR A 29 -1.09 -8.76 6.77
N ILE A 30 -1.68 -7.57 6.68
CA ILE A 30 -0.98 -6.29 6.72
C ILE A 30 -0.79 -5.93 8.20
N THR A 31 0.44 -5.59 8.58
CA THR A 31 0.82 -5.18 9.95
C THR A 31 1.44 -3.78 9.98
N SER A 32 1.94 -3.31 8.84
CA SER A 32 2.44 -1.95 8.65
C SER A 32 2.15 -1.46 7.23
N ILE A 33 2.08 -0.15 7.05
CA ILE A 33 1.90 0.50 5.76
C ILE A 33 2.99 1.56 5.63
N GLU A 34 3.78 1.49 4.56
CA GLU A 34 4.74 2.51 4.19
C GLU A 34 4.12 3.50 3.20
N THR A 35 3.46 2.99 2.17
CA THR A 35 2.77 3.81 1.16
C THR A 35 1.51 3.12 0.66
N MET A 36 0.54 3.92 0.21
CA MET A 36 -0.62 3.43 -0.53
C MET A 36 -1.07 4.50 -1.52
N THR A 37 -1.30 4.08 -2.75
CA THR A 37 -1.91 4.91 -3.80
C THR A 37 -2.98 4.12 -4.52
N LEU A 38 -4.15 4.73 -4.68
CA LEU A 38 -5.26 4.19 -5.48
C LEU A 38 -5.68 5.24 -6.49
N THR A 39 -5.49 4.96 -7.77
CA THR A 39 -5.95 5.80 -8.88
C THR A 39 -7.24 5.23 -9.44
N LEU A 40 -8.26 6.06 -9.53
CA LEU A 40 -9.54 5.75 -10.18
C LEU A 40 -9.72 6.67 -11.37
N GLN A 41 -9.82 6.09 -12.55
CA GLN A 41 -9.99 6.85 -13.79
C GLN A 41 -11.25 6.41 -14.53
N GLY A 42 -12.18 7.34 -14.68
CA GLY A 42 -13.34 7.23 -15.57
C GLY A 42 -13.22 8.17 -16.75
N MET A 43 -14.23 8.21 -17.60
CA MET A 43 -14.26 9.08 -18.79
C MET A 43 -14.13 10.57 -18.44
N ARG A 44 -14.67 11.01 -17.30
CA ARG A 44 -14.78 12.43 -16.93
C ARG A 44 -14.08 12.79 -15.63
N PHE A 45 -13.40 11.84 -15.00
CA PHE A 45 -12.72 12.07 -13.73
C PHE A 45 -11.47 11.21 -13.60
N CYS A 46 -10.52 11.69 -12.84
CA CYS A 46 -9.40 10.91 -12.35
C CYS A 46 -9.13 11.35 -10.91
N ASN A 47 -9.39 10.44 -9.98
CA ASN A 47 -9.15 10.64 -8.54
C ASN A 47 -7.98 9.80 -8.10
N VAL A 48 -7.12 10.35 -7.27
CA VAL A 48 -5.98 9.66 -6.68
C VAL A 48 -6.10 9.75 -5.16
N TYR A 49 -6.15 8.60 -4.50
CA TYR A 49 -6.12 8.49 -3.05
C TYR A 49 -4.71 8.11 -2.63
N GLU A 50 -4.18 8.78 -1.64
CA GLU A 50 -2.85 8.52 -1.09
C GLU A 50 -2.89 8.46 0.43
N ILE A 51 -2.12 7.55 1.00
CA ILE A 51 -1.78 7.57 2.43
C ILE A 51 -0.37 8.13 2.56
N THR A 52 -0.26 9.14 3.41
CA THR A 52 1.03 9.67 3.87
C THR A 52 1.17 9.42 5.36
N ASN A 53 2.38 9.09 5.78
CA ASN A 53 2.72 8.93 7.20
C ASN A 53 3.93 9.83 7.49
N GLU A 54 3.66 11.04 7.96
CA GLU A 54 4.65 12.06 8.26
C GLU A 54 4.55 12.44 9.73
N ASP A 55 5.69 12.47 10.43
CA ASP A 55 5.79 12.85 11.85
C ASP A 55 4.85 12.07 12.78
N GLY A 56 4.61 10.79 12.48
CA GLY A 56 3.70 9.92 13.25
C GLY A 56 2.22 10.23 13.05
N LYS A 57 1.89 11.09 12.07
CA LYS A 57 0.52 11.41 11.69
C LYS A 57 0.21 10.75 10.35
N THR A 58 -0.83 9.94 10.34
CA THR A 58 -1.33 9.31 9.12
C THR A 58 -2.44 10.17 8.53
N GLU A 59 -2.32 10.50 7.27
CA GLU A 59 -3.29 11.31 6.54
C GLU A 59 -3.71 10.64 5.25
N LEU A 60 -5.02 10.48 5.07
CA LEU A 60 -5.62 10.08 3.79
C LEU A 60 -5.91 11.33 2.98
N ARG A 61 -5.38 11.40 1.77
CA ARG A 61 -5.56 12.51 0.83
C ARG A 61 -6.27 12.03 -0.42
N ARG A 62 -7.17 12.83 -0.94
CA ARG A 62 -7.76 12.64 -2.27
C ARG A 62 -7.42 13.81 -3.15
N PHE A 63 -6.80 13.50 -4.30
CA PHE A 63 -6.50 14.45 -5.35
C PHE A 63 -7.42 14.23 -6.53
N ARG A 64 -7.73 15.30 -7.23
CA ARG A 64 -8.36 15.27 -8.54
C ARG A 64 -7.35 15.67 -9.60
N LYS A 65 -7.32 14.92 -10.70
CA LYS A 65 -6.52 15.27 -11.86
C LYS A 65 -7.27 16.34 -12.67
N VAL A 66 -6.61 17.46 -12.91
CA VAL A 66 -7.13 18.59 -13.67
C VAL A 66 -6.22 18.83 -14.87
N TYR A 67 -6.83 18.94 -16.04
CA TYR A 67 -6.12 19.33 -17.25
C TYR A 67 -6.21 20.84 -17.42
N SER A 68 -5.08 21.53 -17.34
CA SER A 68 -4.98 22.97 -17.50
C SER A 68 -3.75 23.34 -18.32
N ASN A 69 -3.91 24.23 -19.29
CA ASN A 69 -2.80 24.75 -20.13
C ASN A 69 -1.95 23.66 -20.82
N GLY A 70 -2.57 22.55 -21.20
CA GLY A 70 -1.87 21.46 -21.87
C GLY A 70 -1.12 20.48 -20.93
N VAL A 71 -1.26 20.65 -19.62
CA VAL A 71 -0.58 19.83 -18.60
C VAL A 71 -1.61 19.23 -17.65
N ASP A 72 -1.42 17.96 -17.33
CA ASP A 72 -2.13 17.28 -16.26
C ASP A 72 -1.52 17.66 -14.90
N THR A 73 -2.33 18.16 -13.99
CA THR A 73 -1.92 18.47 -12.60
C THR A 73 -2.82 17.73 -11.61
N LEU A 74 -2.28 17.40 -10.45
CA LEU A 74 -3.05 16.88 -9.33
C LEU A 74 -3.36 18.03 -8.37
N GLU A 75 -4.65 18.26 -8.12
CA GLU A 75 -5.12 19.22 -7.14
C GLU A 75 -5.67 18.48 -5.92
N LEU A 76 -5.21 18.83 -4.73
CA LEU A 76 -5.76 18.28 -3.48
C LEU A 76 -7.22 18.71 -3.37
N GLU A 77 -8.12 17.74 -3.26
CA GLU A 77 -9.56 17.98 -3.13
C GLU A 77 -9.99 17.95 -1.67
N THR A 78 -9.54 16.93 -0.93
CA THR A 78 -9.83 16.78 0.50
C THR A 78 -8.78 15.89 1.17
N SER A 79 -8.63 16.07 2.48
CA SER A 79 -7.76 15.21 3.30
C SER A 79 -8.35 15.00 4.68
N ALA A 80 -8.02 13.88 5.30
CA ALA A 80 -8.44 13.54 6.65
C ALA A 80 -7.31 12.83 7.41
N VAL A 81 -7.14 13.20 8.67
CA VAL A 81 -6.26 12.47 9.58
C VAL A 81 -6.96 11.22 10.04
N CYS A 82 -6.28 10.09 9.98
CA CYS A 82 -6.82 8.82 10.43
C CYS A 82 -5.83 8.09 11.35
N ASP A 83 -6.36 7.19 12.17
CA ASP A 83 -5.51 6.28 12.92
C ASP A 83 -4.94 5.21 12.00
N ILE A 84 -3.62 4.99 12.08
CA ILE A 84 -2.95 4.00 11.23
C ILE A 84 -3.42 2.58 11.52
N THR A 85 -3.79 2.28 12.76
CA THR A 85 -4.26 0.96 13.17
C THR A 85 -5.62 0.66 12.56
N ASP A 86 -6.53 1.63 12.60
CA ASP A 86 -7.87 1.52 12.00
C ASP A 86 -7.76 1.38 10.47
N PHE A 87 -6.82 2.10 9.87
CA PHE A 87 -6.58 1.98 8.42
C PHE A 87 -6.02 0.60 8.03
N ILE A 88 -5.10 0.05 8.80
CA ILE A 88 -4.58 -1.31 8.64
C ILE A 88 -5.71 -2.34 8.79
N GLU A 89 -6.59 -2.16 9.78
CA GLU A 89 -7.75 -3.04 9.98
C GLU A 89 -8.71 -2.98 8.78
N LEU A 90 -8.97 -1.80 8.23
CA LEU A 90 -9.75 -1.62 7.02
C LEU A 90 -9.14 -2.40 5.84
N MET A 91 -7.84 -2.26 5.59
CA MET A 91 -7.16 -2.99 4.52
C MET A 91 -7.26 -4.52 4.71
N ASN A 92 -7.10 -5.00 5.94
CA ASN A 92 -7.23 -6.42 6.25
C ASN A 92 -8.66 -6.93 6.07
N THR A 93 -9.66 -6.17 6.54
CA THR A 93 -11.09 -6.50 6.41
C THR A 93 -11.51 -6.58 4.94
N CYS A 94 -11.03 -5.67 4.11
CA CYS A 94 -11.26 -5.68 2.66
C CYS A 94 -10.41 -6.72 1.91
N GLY A 95 -9.45 -7.35 2.59
CA GLY A 95 -8.60 -8.39 2.02
C GLY A 95 -7.59 -7.88 0.99
N VAL A 96 -7.13 -6.64 1.14
CA VAL A 96 -6.23 -5.93 0.21
C VAL A 96 -4.95 -6.72 -0.08
N ILE A 97 -4.42 -7.45 0.91
CA ILE A 97 -3.23 -8.29 0.72
C ILE A 97 -3.38 -9.33 -0.42
N ARG A 98 -4.62 -9.72 -0.75
CA ARG A 98 -4.92 -10.70 -1.79
C ARG A 98 -5.09 -10.06 -3.16
N TRP A 99 -5.01 -8.74 -3.24
CA TRP A 99 -5.13 -8.03 -4.52
C TRP A 99 -3.85 -8.09 -5.34
N ASP A 100 -2.73 -8.45 -4.70
CA ASP A 100 -1.46 -8.52 -5.39
C ASP A 100 -1.53 -9.44 -6.62
N GLY A 101 -1.06 -8.91 -7.76
CA GLY A 101 -1.13 -9.59 -9.06
C GLY A 101 -2.51 -9.63 -9.71
N PHE A 102 -3.54 -8.95 -9.15
CA PHE A 102 -4.85 -8.90 -9.77
C PHE A 102 -4.83 -8.07 -11.06
N HIS A 103 -5.33 -8.67 -12.14
CA HIS A 103 -5.52 -8.05 -13.46
C HIS A 103 -6.96 -8.26 -13.94
N GLY A 104 -7.82 -7.30 -13.64
CA GLY A 104 -9.23 -7.32 -14.06
C GLY A 104 -9.39 -6.91 -15.53
N LYS A 105 -9.67 -7.87 -16.39
CA LYS A 105 -9.92 -7.59 -17.82
C LYS A 105 -11.23 -6.85 -18.01
N HIS A 106 -11.21 -5.84 -18.88
CA HIS A 106 -12.42 -5.09 -19.27
C HIS A 106 -13.48 -6.00 -19.87
N PRO A 107 -14.75 -5.96 -19.43
CA PRO A 107 -15.84 -6.74 -19.99
C PRO A 107 -16.13 -6.35 -21.45
N LYS A 108 -16.42 -7.34 -22.31
CA LYS A 108 -16.59 -7.12 -23.76
C LYS A 108 -17.78 -6.20 -24.13
N ASN A 109 -18.76 -6.07 -23.26
CA ASN A 109 -20.01 -5.35 -23.55
C ASN A 109 -20.12 -4.00 -22.79
N VAL A 110 -19.05 -3.50 -22.25
CA VAL A 110 -18.98 -2.22 -21.55
C VAL A 110 -18.16 -1.26 -22.39
N ASN A 111 -18.75 -0.15 -22.82
CA ASN A 111 -18.03 0.85 -23.63
C ASN A 111 -17.28 1.88 -22.80
N ASP A 112 -17.80 2.18 -21.60
CA ASP A 112 -17.24 3.16 -20.67
C ASP A 112 -17.11 2.50 -19.31
N GLY A 113 -15.92 2.48 -18.78
CA GLY A 113 -15.66 1.82 -17.53
C GLY A 113 -14.72 2.60 -16.63
N ILE A 114 -14.75 2.26 -15.35
CA ILE A 114 -13.78 2.76 -14.37
C ILE A 114 -12.56 1.86 -14.41
N MET A 115 -11.40 2.46 -14.67
CA MET A 115 -10.11 1.82 -14.49
C MET A 115 -9.58 2.13 -13.09
N PHE A 116 -8.93 1.16 -12.46
CA PHE A 116 -8.21 1.37 -11.22
C PHE A 116 -6.77 0.86 -11.32
N ASP A 117 -5.88 1.54 -10.63
CA ASP A 117 -4.50 1.13 -10.36
C ASP A 117 -4.27 1.29 -8.85
N PHE A 118 -4.06 0.20 -8.15
CA PHE A 118 -3.76 0.16 -6.73
C PHE A 118 -2.33 -0.28 -6.50
N ARG A 119 -1.60 0.50 -5.71
CA ARG A 119 -0.23 0.20 -5.29
C ARG A 119 -0.10 0.45 -3.81
N ALA A 120 0.53 -0.46 -3.11
CA ALA A 120 0.89 -0.27 -1.71
C ALA A 120 2.21 -0.97 -1.39
N THR A 121 2.96 -0.37 -0.49
CA THR A 121 4.11 -1.00 0.16
C THR A 121 3.74 -1.21 1.62
N VAL A 122 3.80 -2.45 2.07
CA VAL A 122 3.36 -2.89 3.40
C VAL A 122 4.36 -3.86 3.99
N ASN A 123 4.28 -4.12 5.30
CA ASN A 123 5.02 -5.20 5.96
C ASN A 123 6.54 -5.18 5.70
N ASP A 124 7.17 -4.01 5.83
CA ASP A 124 8.62 -3.82 5.63
C ASP A 124 9.08 -4.10 4.18
N GLY A 125 8.34 -3.58 3.21
CA GLY A 125 8.71 -3.60 1.80
C GLY A 125 7.97 -4.64 0.94
N GLN A 126 6.91 -5.27 1.45
CA GLN A 126 6.05 -6.11 0.62
C GLN A 126 5.21 -5.23 -0.30
N GLU A 127 5.35 -5.41 -1.60
CA GLU A 127 4.57 -4.68 -2.60
C GLU A 127 3.24 -5.38 -2.89
N ILE A 128 2.20 -4.59 -3.12
CA ILE A 128 0.88 -5.01 -3.60
C ILE A 128 0.58 -4.16 -4.83
N HIS A 129 0.30 -4.81 -5.95
CA HIS A 129 -0.09 -4.14 -7.18
C HIS A 129 -1.29 -4.83 -7.82
N ALA A 130 -2.36 -4.06 -8.04
CA ALA A 130 -3.58 -4.53 -8.65
C ALA A 130 -4.09 -3.50 -9.67
N VAL A 131 -4.52 -3.97 -10.82
CA VAL A 131 -5.10 -3.14 -11.87
C VAL A 131 -6.34 -3.80 -12.44
N GLY A 132 -7.25 -3.00 -12.96
CA GLY A 132 -8.43 -3.52 -13.64
C GLY A 132 -9.25 -2.42 -14.31
N SER A 133 -10.19 -2.87 -15.13
CA SER A 133 -11.15 -2.02 -15.82
C SER A 133 -12.51 -2.69 -15.74
N GLU A 134 -13.48 -2.07 -15.04
CA GLU A 134 -14.82 -2.61 -14.74
C GLU A 134 -14.81 -4.05 -14.18
N ASN A 135 -13.68 -4.46 -13.65
CA ASN A 135 -13.48 -5.75 -13.04
C ASN A 135 -12.53 -5.57 -11.86
N PHE A 136 -13.06 -5.75 -10.66
CA PHE A 136 -12.44 -5.36 -9.40
C PHE A 136 -12.22 -6.57 -8.50
N PRO A 137 -11.18 -6.58 -7.67
CA PRO A 137 -10.96 -7.65 -6.71
C PRO A 137 -12.02 -7.62 -5.60
N LYS A 138 -12.19 -8.75 -4.94
CA LYS A 138 -13.11 -8.84 -3.80
C LYS A 138 -12.74 -7.84 -2.71
N GLY A 139 -13.74 -7.13 -2.18
CA GLY A 139 -13.57 -6.11 -1.14
C GLY A 139 -13.24 -4.71 -1.67
N TYR A 140 -12.99 -4.55 -2.96
CA TYR A 140 -12.65 -3.26 -3.56
C TYR A 140 -13.72 -2.18 -3.34
N HIS A 141 -14.99 -2.48 -3.60
CA HIS A 141 -16.06 -1.51 -3.44
C HIS A 141 -16.27 -1.08 -1.99
N ASP A 142 -16.11 -2.01 -1.05
CA ASP A 142 -16.16 -1.70 0.38
C ASP A 142 -15.00 -0.82 0.78
N PHE A 143 -13.80 -1.11 0.30
CA PHE A 143 -12.61 -0.31 0.56
C PHE A 143 -12.77 1.13 0.06
N VAL A 144 -13.18 1.33 -1.20
CA VAL A 144 -13.39 2.69 -1.77
C VAL A 144 -14.50 3.43 -1.02
N ARG A 145 -15.57 2.75 -0.63
CA ARG A 145 -16.65 3.36 0.16
C ARG A 145 -16.12 3.88 1.50
N GLU A 146 -15.34 3.08 2.22
CA GLU A 146 -14.78 3.47 3.52
C GLU A 146 -13.72 4.59 3.39
N LEU A 147 -12.90 4.60 2.32
CA LEU A 147 -12.02 5.74 2.04
C LEU A 147 -12.80 7.05 1.89
N ASN A 148 -13.88 7.03 1.12
CA ASN A 148 -14.73 8.21 0.97
C ASN A 148 -15.41 8.62 2.27
N LYS A 149 -15.82 7.67 3.09
CA LYS A 149 -16.43 7.93 4.39
C LYS A 149 -15.44 8.64 5.33
N ILE A 150 -14.20 8.15 5.44
CA ILE A 150 -13.14 8.80 6.22
C ILE A 150 -12.96 10.26 5.79
N LEU A 151 -12.96 10.53 4.48
CA LEU A 151 -12.78 11.89 3.95
C LEU A 151 -13.98 12.81 4.20
N THR A 152 -15.20 12.28 4.21
CA THR A 152 -16.43 13.11 4.40
C THR A 152 -16.73 13.38 5.86
N GLU A 153 -16.41 12.50 6.78
CA GLU A 153 -16.63 12.68 8.23
C GLU A 153 -15.81 13.83 8.83
N HIS A 154 -14.76 14.29 8.12
CA HIS A 154 -13.89 15.40 8.53
C HIS A 154 -14.21 16.74 7.85
N GLU A 155 -15.21 16.80 6.95
CA GLU A 155 -15.63 18.06 6.33
C GLU A 155 -16.66 18.82 7.22
N ASP A 156 -17.19 18.18 8.26
CA ASP A 156 -18.24 18.75 9.13
C ASP A 156 -17.71 19.32 10.47
N ASP A 157 -16.39 19.31 10.72
CA ASP A 157 -15.72 19.91 11.87
C ASP A 157 -14.96 21.20 11.48
#